data_8424075282be550851cd5772bad45b6b
#
_entry.id   8424075282be550851cd5772bad45b6b
#
_cell.length_a   1.000
_cell.length_b   1.000
_cell.length_c   1.000
_cell.angle_alpha   90.00
_cell.angle_beta   90.00
_cell.angle_gamma   90.00
#
_symmetry.space_group_name_H-M   'P 1'
#
loop_
_entity.id
_entity.type
_entity.pdbx_description
1 polymer ?
#
loop_
_entity_poly.entity_id
_entity_poly.type
_entity_poly.pdbx_seq_one_letter_code
_entity_poly.pdbx_strand_id
1 'polypeptide(L)'
;MCSIHVQDPAAAHAFYTGTLGFDTLMAMPEYNLYIIKDPGADDSSVGLLLEPSDNPIGANYMNAVREAGLPAIVFGVPDVQAEYDRLTAAGVSFKTPPTTDPFGTSAVFDDGCGNYVQIHQD
;
A
#
# COMPACT_ATOMS: atom_id res chain seq x y z
N MET A 1 5.58 1.84 14.72
CA MET A 1 4.86 2.39 13.55
C MET A 1 5.80 2.42 12.37
N CYS A 2 5.28 2.06 11.19
CA CYS A 2 6.02 2.14 9.92
C CYS A 2 5.46 3.29 9.10
N SER A 3 6.13 3.65 8.01
CA SER A 3 5.63 4.70 7.12
C SER A 3 5.89 4.36 5.65
N ILE A 4 5.04 4.89 4.79
CA ILE A 4 5.20 4.86 3.34
C ILE A 4 4.95 6.26 2.80
N HIS A 5 5.80 6.73 1.90
CA HIS A 5 5.60 8.03 1.27
C HIS A 5 4.56 7.92 0.16
N VAL A 6 3.61 8.86 0.14
CA VAL A 6 2.55 8.92 -0.85
C VAL A 6 2.44 10.34 -1.40
N GLN A 7 1.90 10.50 -2.59
CA GLN A 7 1.75 11.82 -3.23
C GLN A 7 0.71 12.67 -2.50
N ASP A 8 -0.43 12.05 -2.14
CA ASP A 8 -1.53 12.71 -1.46
C ASP A 8 -2.07 11.81 -0.36
N PRO A 9 -1.77 12.09 0.92
CA PRO A 9 -2.23 11.25 2.03
C PRO A 9 -3.74 11.05 2.10
N ALA A 10 -4.55 12.06 1.78
CA ALA A 10 -6.01 11.90 1.80
C ALA A 10 -6.49 10.92 0.73
N ALA A 11 -5.95 11.03 -0.48
CA ALA A 11 -6.28 10.10 -1.57
C ALA A 11 -5.75 8.69 -1.26
N ALA A 12 -4.55 8.58 -0.70
CA ALA A 12 -3.99 7.31 -0.27
C ALA A 12 -4.85 6.67 0.83
N HIS A 13 -5.28 7.43 1.82
CA HIS A 13 -6.17 6.95 2.87
C HIS A 13 -7.45 6.36 2.28
N ALA A 14 -8.06 7.04 1.31
CA ALA A 14 -9.26 6.54 0.65
C ALA A 14 -9.00 5.23 -0.09
N PHE A 15 -7.87 5.09 -0.77
CA PHE A 15 -7.51 3.86 -1.49
C PHE A 15 -7.20 2.71 -0.54
N TYR A 16 -6.33 2.94 0.45
CA TYR A 16 -5.89 1.88 1.36
C TYR A 16 -7.02 1.39 2.26
N THR A 17 -7.94 2.25 2.66
CA THR A 17 -9.10 1.82 3.46
C THR A 17 -10.25 1.32 2.58
N GLY A 18 -10.65 2.07 1.55
CA GLY A 18 -11.83 1.74 0.75
C GLY A 18 -11.60 0.59 -0.23
N THR A 19 -10.42 0.51 -0.84
CA THR A 19 -10.10 -0.51 -1.86
C THR A 19 -9.34 -1.69 -1.28
N LEU A 20 -8.27 -1.45 -0.51
CA LEU A 20 -7.48 -2.52 0.08
C LEU A 20 -8.12 -3.11 1.33
N GLY A 21 -8.91 -2.35 2.06
CA GLY A 21 -9.66 -2.86 3.21
C GLY A 21 -8.99 -2.65 4.56
N PHE A 22 -7.95 -1.81 4.65
CA PHE A 22 -7.35 -1.46 5.94
C PHE A 22 -8.31 -0.63 6.77
N ASP A 23 -8.14 -0.68 8.09
CA ASP A 23 -8.88 0.18 9.01
C ASP A 23 -8.10 1.46 9.30
N THR A 24 -8.82 2.51 9.66
CA THR A 24 -8.20 3.77 10.09
C THR A 24 -7.80 3.66 11.55
N LEU A 25 -6.52 3.88 11.86
CA LEU A 25 -6.06 4.03 13.24
C LEU A 25 -6.22 5.49 13.69
N MET A 26 -5.84 6.44 12.83
CA MET A 26 -5.97 7.87 13.11
C MET A 26 -6.13 8.64 11.81
N ALA A 27 -7.02 9.62 11.81
CA ALA A 27 -7.19 10.53 10.68
C ALA A 27 -7.35 11.97 11.21
N MET A 28 -6.40 12.84 10.88
CA MET A 28 -6.41 14.26 11.24
C MET A 28 -6.17 15.08 9.97
N PRO A 29 -7.25 15.32 9.18
CA PRO A 29 -7.11 16.00 7.89
C PRO A 29 -6.48 17.39 7.98
N GLU A 30 -6.71 18.11 9.09
CA GLU A 30 -6.15 19.43 9.31
C GLU A 30 -4.61 19.43 9.41
N TYR A 31 -4.01 18.29 9.74
CA TYR A 31 -2.56 18.10 9.78
C TYR A 31 -2.06 17.21 8.63
N ASN A 32 -2.93 16.84 7.71
CA ASN A 32 -2.62 15.90 6.62
C ASN A 32 -2.03 14.59 7.16
N LEU A 33 -2.55 14.13 8.32
CA LEU A 33 -2.06 12.98 9.04
C LEU A 33 -3.05 11.83 8.93
N TYR A 34 -2.60 10.70 8.39
CA TYR A 34 -3.42 9.49 8.24
C TYR A 34 -2.58 8.27 8.59
N ILE A 35 -3.08 7.47 9.53
CA ILE A 35 -2.46 6.21 9.94
C ILE A 35 -3.49 5.10 9.79
N ILE A 36 -3.09 4.03 9.14
CA ILE A 36 -3.94 2.85 8.92
C ILE A 36 -3.37 1.66 9.69
N LYS A 37 -4.20 0.64 9.88
CA LYS A 37 -3.83 -0.59 10.58
C LYS A 37 -4.48 -1.80 9.92
N ASP A 38 -4.01 -2.97 10.29
CA ASP A 38 -4.58 -4.23 9.82
C ASP A 38 -6.07 -4.31 10.18
N PRO A 39 -6.92 -4.81 9.29
CA PRO A 39 -8.36 -4.86 9.54
C PRO A 39 -8.69 -5.66 10.81
N GLY A 40 -9.49 -5.06 11.68
CA GLY A 40 -9.90 -5.69 12.94
C GLY A 40 -8.84 -5.70 14.03
N ALA A 41 -7.64 -5.20 13.78
CA ALA A 41 -6.60 -5.10 14.80
C ALA A 41 -6.95 -4.03 15.84
N ASP A 42 -6.46 -4.19 17.07
CA ASP A 42 -6.67 -3.19 18.11
C ASP A 42 -5.72 -1.98 17.90
N ASP A 43 -5.94 -0.91 18.66
CA ASP A 43 -5.20 0.35 18.49
C ASP A 43 -3.75 0.27 18.96
N SER A 44 -3.35 -0.81 19.62
CA SER A 44 -1.96 -1.04 20.03
C SER A 44 -1.13 -1.75 18.96
N SER A 45 -1.75 -2.20 17.87
CA SER A 45 -1.05 -2.88 16.78
C SER A 45 -0.20 -1.90 15.96
N VAL A 46 0.64 -2.46 15.08
CA VAL A 46 1.52 -1.64 14.23
C VAL A 46 0.67 -0.82 13.25
N GLY A 47 0.87 0.50 13.28
CA GLY A 47 0.26 1.41 12.32
C GLY A 47 1.16 1.68 11.13
N LEU A 48 0.55 1.96 9.99
CA LEU A 48 1.23 2.43 8.79
C LEU A 48 0.85 3.89 8.55
N LEU A 49 1.83 4.78 8.70
CA LEU A 49 1.66 6.21 8.44
C LEU A 49 1.76 6.47 6.94
N LEU A 50 0.75 7.14 6.39
CA LEU A 50 0.73 7.58 5.00
C LEU A 50 1.40 8.96 4.94
N GLU A 51 2.71 8.97 4.69
CA GLU A 51 3.55 10.15 4.81
C GLU A 51 3.49 11.00 3.55
N PRO A 52 3.24 12.31 3.64
CA PRO A 52 3.30 13.16 2.45
C PRO A 52 4.72 13.22 1.90
N SER A 53 4.84 13.32 0.58
CA SER A 53 6.13 13.46 -0.11
C SER A 53 6.39 14.92 -0.46
N ASP A 54 6.18 15.81 0.49
CA ASP A 54 6.31 17.26 0.32
C ASP A 54 7.73 17.77 0.55
N ASN A 55 8.64 16.91 1.02
CA ASN A 55 10.07 17.25 1.12
C ASN A 55 10.89 16.44 0.09
N PRO A 56 12.08 16.96 -0.32
CA PRO A 56 12.86 16.30 -1.36
C PRO A 56 13.35 14.90 -1.00
N ILE A 57 13.59 14.62 0.27
CA ILE A 57 14.09 13.29 0.70
C ILE A 57 13.03 12.23 0.44
N GLY A 58 11.81 12.45 0.90
CA GLY A 58 10.70 11.52 0.70
C GLY A 58 10.31 11.40 -0.76
N ALA A 59 10.20 12.53 -1.46
CA ALA A 59 9.83 12.54 -2.88
C ALA A 59 10.87 11.82 -3.74
N ASN A 60 12.15 12.08 -3.52
CA ASN A 60 13.23 11.44 -4.28
C ASN A 60 13.28 9.93 -4.02
N TYR A 61 13.10 9.50 -2.78
CA TYR A 61 13.06 8.08 -2.43
C TYR A 61 11.86 7.39 -3.11
N MET A 62 10.67 7.95 -2.97
CA MET A 62 9.45 7.39 -3.56
C MET A 62 9.60 7.26 -5.09
N ASN A 63 10.04 8.32 -5.74
CA ASN A 63 10.18 8.34 -7.20
C ASN A 63 11.27 7.38 -7.69
N ALA A 64 12.41 7.30 -6.98
CA ALA A 64 13.51 6.41 -7.36
C ALA A 64 13.11 4.94 -7.23
N VAL A 65 12.41 4.56 -6.17
CA VAL A 65 11.92 3.20 -5.99
C VAL A 65 10.93 2.83 -7.11
N ARG A 66 10.01 3.73 -7.44
CA ARG A 66 9.06 3.52 -8.53
C ARG A 66 9.76 3.40 -9.88
N GLU A 67 10.69 4.29 -10.17
CA GLU A 67 11.43 4.26 -11.44
C GLU A 67 12.25 2.98 -11.62
N ALA A 68 12.75 2.43 -10.51
CA ALA A 68 13.44 1.15 -10.52
C ALA A 68 12.48 -0.04 -10.70
N GLY A 69 11.16 0.19 -10.68
CA GLY A 69 10.15 -0.86 -10.81
C GLY A 69 9.99 -1.70 -9.56
N LEU A 70 10.44 -1.21 -8.40
CA LEU A 70 10.43 -1.95 -7.16
C LEU A 70 9.16 -1.62 -6.35
N PRO A 71 8.61 -2.59 -5.61
CA PRO A 71 7.55 -2.29 -4.65
C PRO A 71 8.10 -1.52 -3.46
N ALA A 72 7.34 -0.53 -3.00
CA ALA A 72 7.69 0.23 -1.80
C ALA A 72 7.38 -0.54 -0.53
N ILE A 73 6.42 -1.45 -0.58
CA ILE A 73 5.97 -2.24 0.57
C ILE A 73 5.44 -3.59 0.09
N VAL A 74 5.50 -4.58 0.98
CA VAL A 74 4.95 -5.93 0.74
C VAL A 74 3.94 -6.24 1.83
N PHE A 75 2.72 -6.62 1.43
CA PHE A 75 1.70 -7.11 2.36
C PHE A 75 1.52 -8.60 2.21
N GLY A 76 1.53 -9.33 3.33
CA GLY A 76 1.16 -10.74 3.35
C GLY A 76 -0.35 -10.91 3.23
N VAL A 77 -0.80 -11.82 2.36
CA VAL A 77 -2.21 -12.14 2.19
C VAL A 77 -2.38 -13.67 2.17
N PRO A 78 -3.56 -14.20 2.55
CA PRO A 78 -3.80 -15.63 2.53
C PRO A 78 -3.85 -16.23 1.12
N ASP A 79 -4.31 -15.47 0.12
CA ASP A 79 -4.53 -15.96 -1.24
C ASP A 79 -4.33 -14.81 -2.24
N VAL A 80 -3.18 -14.81 -2.91
CA VAL A 80 -2.81 -13.76 -3.86
C VAL A 80 -3.75 -13.75 -5.08
N GLN A 81 -4.17 -14.92 -5.57
CA GLN A 81 -5.06 -14.98 -6.73
C GLN A 81 -6.42 -14.34 -6.40
N ALA A 82 -6.97 -14.64 -5.23
CA ALA A 82 -8.23 -14.07 -4.80
C ALA A 82 -8.14 -12.54 -4.65
N GLU A 83 -7.04 -12.04 -4.08
CA GLU A 83 -6.81 -10.60 -3.97
C GLU A 83 -6.62 -9.95 -5.34
N TYR A 84 -5.88 -10.60 -6.23
CA TYR A 84 -5.72 -10.12 -7.61
C TYR A 84 -7.07 -9.98 -8.31
N ASP A 85 -7.92 -10.98 -8.20
CA ASP A 85 -9.24 -10.95 -8.84
C ASP A 85 -10.12 -9.86 -8.24
N ARG A 86 -10.12 -9.72 -6.92
CA ARG A 86 -10.90 -8.70 -6.21
C ARG A 86 -10.44 -7.30 -6.56
N LEU A 87 -9.13 -7.05 -6.53
CA LEU A 87 -8.58 -5.72 -6.80
C LEU A 87 -8.70 -5.34 -8.28
N THR A 88 -8.54 -6.30 -9.18
CA THR A 88 -8.74 -6.06 -10.62
C THR A 88 -10.19 -5.67 -10.89
N ALA A 89 -11.15 -6.33 -10.25
CA ALA A 89 -12.57 -5.99 -10.38
C ALA A 89 -12.87 -4.60 -9.81
N ALA A 90 -12.10 -4.14 -8.83
CA ALA A 90 -12.22 -2.79 -8.26
C ALA A 90 -11.49 -1.71 -9.09
N GLY A 91 -10.86 -2.06 -10.19
CA GLY A 91 -10.19 -1.12 -11.09
C GLY A 91 -8.72 -0.89 -10.81
N VAL A 92 -8.09 -1.70 -9.94
CA VAL A 92 -6.67 -1.59 -9.64
C VAL A 92 -5.83 -2.12 -10.80
N SER A 93 -4.79 -1.37 -11.17
CA SER A 93 -3.87 -1.76 -12.25
C SER A 93 -2.71 -2.58 -11.70
N PHE A 94 -2.54 -3.81 -12.18
CA PHE A 94 -1.42 -4.66 -11.80
C PHE A 94 -0.27 -4.52 -12.79
N LYS A 95 0.93 -4.32 -12.24
CA LYS A 95 2.17 -4.34 -13.01
C LYS A 95 2.59 -5.77 -13.33
N THR A 96 2.41 -6.69 -12.36
CA THR A 96 2.78 -8.09 -12.48
C THR A 96 1.61 -8.94 -12.00
N PRO A 97 1.12 -9.91 -12.81
CA PRO A 97 0.08 -10.81 -12.36
C PRO A 97 0.61 -11.81 -11.33
N PRO A 98 -0.26 -12.63 -10.69
CA PRO A 98 0.19 -13.64 -9.76
C PRO A 98 1.24 -14.54 -10.39
N THR A 99 2.39 -14.67 -9.73
CA THR A 99 3.54 -15.46 -10.19
C THR A 99 4.07 -16.25 -9.02
N THR A 100 4.32 -17.54 -9.23
CA THR A 100 4.83 -18.44 -8.20
C THR A 100 6.31 -18.69 -8.42
N ASP A 101 7.10 -18.59 -7.36
CA ASP A 101 8.52 -18.90 -7.33
C ASP A 101 8.85 -19.69 -6.05
N PRO A 102 10.12 -20.05 -5.79
CA PRO A 102 10.46 -20.82 -4.58
C PRO A 102 10.13 -20.12 -3.25
N PHE A 103 9.88 -18.81 -3.26
CA PHE A 103 9.55 -18.04 -2.05
C PHE A 103 8.04 -17.90 -1.84
N GLY A 104 7.21 -18.30 -2.80
CA GLY A 104 5.77 -18.23 -2.71
C GLY A 104 5.12 -17.60 -3.95
N THR A 105 3.91 -17.12 -3.79
CA THR A 105 3.16 -16.47 -4.87
C THR A 105 3.04 -14.98 -4.58
N SER A 106 3.30 -14.15 -5.58
CA SER A 106 3.22 -12.70 -5.43
C SER A 106 2.64 -12.03 -6.66
N ALA A 107 2.14 -10.82 -6.48
CA ALA A 107 1.70 -9.93 -7.54
C ALA A 107 2.01 -8.49 -7.14
N VAL A 108 2.16 -7.60 -8.11
CA VAL A 108 2.51 -6.20 -7.88
C VAL A 108 1.49 -5.30 -8.56
N PHE A 109 0.96 -4.34 -7.83
CA PHE A 109 0.00 -3.38 -8.36
C PHE A 109 0.45 -1.94 -8.10
N ASP A 110 -0.19 -1.02 -8.82
CA ASP A 110 0.00 0.42 -8.65
C ASP A 110 -1.07 0.94 -7.68
N ASP A 111 -0.66 1.60 -6.59
CA ASP A 111 -1.60 2.14 -5.62
C ASP A 111 -2.25 3.45 -6.07
N GLY A 112 -1.83 4.00 -7.21
CA GLY A 112 -2.33 5.28 -7.70
C GLY A 112 -1.84 6.48 -6.89
N CYS A 113 -0.95 6.26 -5.93
CA CYS A 113 -0.46 7.28 -4.99
C CYS A 113 1.06 7.46 -5.06
N GLY A 114 1.68 6.94 -6.10
CA GLY A 114 3.11 7.07 -6.34
C GLY A 114 3.92 5.81 -6.08
N ASN A 115 3.30 4.69 -5.70
CA ASN A 115 3.99 3.47 -5.31
C ASN A 115 3.52 2.24 -6.07
N TYR A 116 4.44 1.29 -6.28
CA TYR A 116 4.07 -0.10 -6.52
C TYR A 116 3.99 -0.82 -5.18
N VAL A 117 3.03 -1.70 -5.05
CA VAL A 117 2.76 -2.48 -3.83
C VAL A 117 2.74 -3.95 -4.21
N GLN A 118 3.44 -4.77 -3.44
CA GLN A 118 3.45 -6.22 -3.63
C GLN A 118 2.54 -6.88 -2.60
N ILE A 119 1.75 -7.83 -3.06
CA ILE A 119 1.05 -8.78 -2.17
C ILE A 119 1.75 -10.13 -2.29
N HIS A 120 1.89 -10.83 -1.18
CA HIS A 120 2.67 -12.06 -1.08
C HIS A 120 1.92 -13.12 -0.27
N GLN A 121 2.01 -14.35 -0.73
CA GLN A 121 1.46 -15.55 -0.10
C GLN A 121 2.57 -16.59 0.01
N ASP A 122 2.79 -17.10 1.20
CA ASP A 122 3.78 -18.17 1.43
C ASP A 122 3.37 -19.52 0.84
#